data_db0a029b7714820664aa312092c2106a
#
_entry.id   db0a029b7714820664aa312092c2106a
#
_cell.length_a   1.000
_cell.length_b   1.000
_cell.length_c   1.000
_cell.angle_alpha   90.00
_cell.angle_beta   90.00
_cell.angle_gamma   90.00
#
_symmetry.space_group_name_H-M   'P 1'
#
loop_
_entity.id
_entity.type
_entity.pdbx_description
1 polymer ?
#
loop_
_entity_poly.entity_id
_entity_poly.type
_entity_poly.pdbx_seq_one_letter_code
_entity_poly.pdbx_strand_id
1 'polypeptide(L)'
;MFSNYLNSYLKSHKIHYGWVMAGLVFLMTIMASAVSSTPQLIILPITEEYNWQISDITNAIGLMFFTLACLAPFSGALILNLGVTPVVLMALGLNIIGLGLSIISFEKWHFLITIGVFLGAASGIIGLGLTATVASRWFVKRRGLVVGFLTAAFAAGQLLFVPLMAWITTVVDWRFALLIPIMGSLISSILFLFFGKNWPSDLNLAPFGSLTIEKPPKKASQNAVLVSFQVLKSATTQPAFWILSATFFICGLSSTGIVGQHFIPFCADNNVGIVAASSYLAIMGIFNFIGTIGSGWLSDRFDNYKLLMWFYGLRALSLIYLPFSGFEFFTLLLWAMFFGLDFIATVPPTVKLTSKYFGTINGPVLFGWIFAAHQMGSAIAASSAGWSRDTILTYMPSFVIAGLLSLLAVFLIIIFKKLDTSKMQSNAA
;
A
#
# COMPACT_ATOMS: atom_id res chain seq x y z
N MET A 1 29.37 -7.92 -12.54
CA MET A 1 29.96 -7.76 -13.89
C MET A 1 29.04 -6.94 -14.80
N PHE A 2 27.82 -7.33 -15.06
CA PHE A 2 26.85 -6.62 -15.94
C PHE A 2 26.59 -5.15 -15.54
N SER A 3 26.38 -4.86 -14.25
CA SER A 3 26.14 -3.50 -13.76
C SER A 3 27.33 -2.57 -13.99
N ASN A 4 28.59 -3.07 -13.91
CA ASN A 4 29.77 -2.27 -14.18
C ASN A 4 29.90 -1.98 -15.68
N TYR A 5 29.62 -2.95 -16.52
CA TYR A 5 29.59 -2.75 -17.99
C TYR A 5 28.53 -1.69 -18.37
N LEU A 6 27.30 -1.87 -17.88
CA LEU A 6 26.23 -0.91 -18.13
C LEU A 6 26.59 0.50 -17.58
N ASN A 7 27.21 0.60 -16.40
CA ASN A 7 27.63 1.87 -15.85
C ASN A 7 28.67 2.58 -16.74
N SER A 8 29.63 1.83 -17.29
CA SER A 8 30.62 2.38 -18.23
C SER A 8 29.98 2.89 -19.51
N TYR A 9 29.04 2.13 -20.08
CA TYR A 9 28.26 2.52 -21.25
C TYR A 9 27.41 3.78 -20.98
N LEU A 10 26.68 3.84 -19.86
CA LEU A 10 25.86 4.99 -19.50
C LEU A 10 26.71 6.25 -19.25
N LYS A 11 27.90 6.09 -18.66
CA LYS A 11 28.82 7.20 -18.43
C LYS A 11 29.28 7.84 -19.76
N SER A 12 29.50 7.05 -20.82
CA SER A 12 29.83 7.59 -22.15
C SER A 12 28.67 8.42 -22.76
N HIS A 13 27.43 8.12 -22.36
CA HIS A 13 26.23 8.85 -22.77
C HIS A 13 25.76 9.92 -21.78
N LYS A 14 26.57 10.23 -20.74
CA LYS A 14 26.26 11.21 -19.69
C LYS A 14 24.97 10.88 -18.89
N ILE A 15 24.59 9.59 -18.82
CA ILE A 15 23.43 9.10 -18.06
C ILE A 15 23.91 8.56 -16.72
N HIS A 16 23.32 9.01 -15.62
CA HIS A 16 23.65 8.54 -14.28
C HIS A 16 22.92 7.22 -13.94
N TYR A 17 23.63 6.27 -13.35
CA TYR A 17 23.09 4.93 -13.00
C TYR A 17 21.88 4.99 -12.06
N GLY A 18 21.70 6.06 -11.32
CA GLY A 18 20.50 6.30 -10.50
C GLY A 18 19.19 6.16 -11.30
N TRP A 19 19.20 6.51 -12.60
CA TRP A 19 18.03 6.35 -13.47
C TRP A 19 17.74 4.88 -13.79
N VAL A 20 18.77 4.02 -13.84
CA VAL A 20 18.58 2.56 -13.95
C VAL A 20 17.90 2.04 -12.68
N MET A 21 18.37 2.45 -11.50
CA MET A 21 17.75 2.06 -10.24
C MET A 21 16.29 2.54 -10.14
N ALA A 22 16.03 3.79 -10.57
CA ALA A 22 14.65 4.31 -10.65
C ALA A 22 13.80 3.50 -11.64
N GLY A 23 14.32 3.15 -12.80
CA GLY A 23 13.63 2.30 -13.79
C GLY A 23 13.32 0.89 -13.27
N LEU A 24 14.26 0.26 -12.56
CA LEU A 24 14.05 -1.05 -11.93
C LEU A 24 12.93 -1.00 -10.88
N VAL A 25 12.95 0.01 -10.00
CA VAL A 25 11.90 0.17 -8.98
C VAL A 25 10.56 0.55 -9.62
N PHE A 26 10.55 1.36 -10.67
CA PHE A 26 9.36 1.70 -11.43
C PHE A 26 8.69 0.45 -12.01
N LEU A 27 9.45 -0.38 -12.73
CA LEU A 27 8.94 -1.63 -13.30
C LEU A 27 8.43 -2.57 -12.21
N MET A 28 9.21 -2.74 -11.14
CA MET A 28 8.78 -3.57 -10.00
C MET A 28 7.47 -3.03 -9.38
N THR A 29 7.33 -1.70 -9.25
CA THR A 29 6.13 -1.10 -8.65
C THR A 29 4.90 -1.25 -9.53
N ILE A 30 5.05 -1.15 -10.86
CA ILE A 30 3.99 -1.49 -11.82
C ILE A 30 3.55 -2.95 -11.62
N MET A 31 4.48 -3.90 -11.54
CA MET A 31 4.17 -5.32 -11.34
C MET A 31 3.61 -5.61 -9.95
N ALA A 32 4.07 -4.89 -8.92
CA ALA A 32 3.53 -5.00 -7.56
C ALA A 32 2.04 -4.61 -7.49
N SER A 33 1.56 -3.71 -8.36
CA SER A 33 0.14 -3.39 -8.43
C SER A 33 -0.71 -4.57 -8.92
N ALA A 34 -0.20 -5.38 -9.85
CA ALA A 34 -0.85 -6.61 -10.29
C ALA A 34 -0.93 -7.63 -9.15
N VAL A 35 0.18 -7.82 -8.39
CA VAL A 35 0.18 -8.69 -7.20
C VAL A 35 -0.85 -8.23 -6.18
N SER A 36 -0.88 -6.93 -5.87
CA SER A 36 -1.80 -6.36 -4.87
C SER A 36 -3.27 -6.45 -5.28
N SER A 37 -3.55 -6.48 -6.58
CA SER A 37 -4.91 -6.57 -7.11
C SER A 37 -5.40 -8.01 -7.28
N THR A 38 -4.49 -8.99 -7.23
CA THR A 38 -4.83 -10.40 -7.41
C THR A 38 -5.92 -10.87 -6.43
N PRO A 39 -5.83 -10.65 -5.10
CA PRO A 39 -6.78 -11.23 -4.16
C PRO A 39 -8.24 -10.87 -4.47
N GLN A 40 -8.54 -9.60 -4.74
CA GLN A 40 -9.91 -9.15 -5.03
C GLN A 40 -10.50 -9.71 -6.33
N LEU A 41 -9.64 -10.09 -7.30
CA LEU A 41 -10.06 -10.60 -8.60
C LEU A 41 -10.39 -12.10 -8.57
N ILE A 42 -9.79 -12.85 -7.62
CA ILE A 42 -9.97 -14.29 -7.53
C ILE A 42 -11.04 -14.72 -6.53
N ILE A 43 -11.63 -13.79 -5.75
CA ILE A 43 -12.66 -14.12 -4.75
C ILE A 43 -13.82 -14.88 -5.43
N LEU A 44 -14.47 -14.26 -6.40
CA LEU A 44 -15.63 -14.85 -7.06
C LEU A 44 -15.30 -16.12 -7.85
N PRO A 45 -14.28 -16.14 -8.74
CA PRO A 45 -13.96 -17.33 -9.51
C PRO A 45 -13.63 -18.56 -8.66
N ILE A 46 -12.90 -18.38 -7.56
CA ILE A 46 -12.54 -19.49 -6.67
C ILE A 46 -13.76 -19.98 -5.90
N THR A 47 -14.59 -19.07 -5.38
CA THR A 47 -15.80 -19.45 -4.65
C THR A 47 -16.81 -20.18 -5.53
N GLU A 48 -16.93 -19.80 -6.79
CA GLU A 48 -17.76 -20.47 -7.78
C GLU A 48 -17.20 -21.86 -8.15
N GLU A 49 -15.91 -21.96 -8.47
CA GLU A 49 -15.27 -23.22 -8.90
C GLU A 49 -15.31 -24.29 -7.83
N TYR A 50 -14.98 -23.93 -6.58
CA TYR A 50 -14.91 -24.90 -5.46
C TYR A 50 -16.18 -24.97 -4.63
N ASN A 51 -17.21 -24.20 -4.97
CA ASN A 51 -18.46 -24.09 -4.21
C ASN A 51 -18.18 -23.73 -2.73
N TRP A 52 -17.27 -22.74 -2.52
CA TRP A 52 -16.89 -22.25 -1.20
C TRP A 52 -17.67 -21.00 -0.82
N GLN A 53 -17.64 -20.69 0.48
CA GLN A 53 -18.11 -19.41 0.97
C GLN A 53 -17.11 -18.29 0.65
N ILE A 54 -17.59 -17.08 0.51
CA ILE A 54 -16.73 -15.90 0.27
C ILE A 54 -15.75 -15.71 1.42
N SER A 55 -16.18 -15.96 2.65
CA SER A 55 -15.32 -15.87 3.84
C SER A 55 -14.13 -16.82 3.80
N ASP A 56 -14.21 -17.96 3.11
CA ASP A 56 -13.10 -18.90 3.00
C ASP A 56 -11.87 -18.27 2.32
N ILE A 57 -12.08 -17.50 1.26
CA ILE A 57 -11.02 -16.78 0.54
C ILE A 57 -10.68 -15.46 1.22
N THR A 58 -11.68 -14.72 1.69
CA THR A 58 -11.41 -13.41 2.31
C THR A 58 -10.71 -13.53 3.66
N ASN A 59 -10.78 -14.67 4.33
CA ASN A 59 -9.93 -14.98 5.49
C ASN A 59 -8.45 -15.11 5.10
N ALA A 60 -8.12 -15.68 3.94
CA ALA A 60 -6.75 -15.69 3.42
C ALA A 60 -6.26 -14.25 3.11
N ILE A 61 -7.13 -13.41 2.57
CA ILE A 61 -6.84 -11.99 2.33
C ILE A 61 -6.66 -11.24 3.67
N GLY A 62 -7.51 -11.51 4.65
CA GLY A 62 -7.35 -10.97 6.02
C GLY A 62 -6.01 -11.36 6.63
N LEU A 63 -5.63 -12.65 6.53
CA LEU A 63 -4.33 -13.13 6.98
C LEU A 63 -3.17 -12.46 6.20
N MET A 64 -3.32 -12.16 4.92
CA MET A 64 -2.33 -11.43 4.14
C MET A 64 -2.07 -10.04 4.73
N PHE A 65 -3.11 -9.27 5.01
CA PHE A 65 -2.96 -7.96 5.65
C PHE A 65 -2.44 -8.05 7.07
N PHE A 66 -2.82 -9.07 7.82
CA PHE A 66 -2.27 -9.32 9.16
C PHE A 66 -0.76 -9.62 9.10
N THR A 67 -0.33 -10.50 8.20
CA THR A 67 1.09 -10.83 8.00
C THR A 67 1.88 -9.57 7.58
N LEU A 68 1.32 -8.77 6.68
CA LEU A 68 1.88 -7.49 6.27
C LEU A 68 2.01 -6.54 7.47
N ALA A 69 0.96 -6.42 8.30
CA ALA A 69 0.97 -5.58 9.50
C ALA A 69 2.09 -5.95 10.47
N CYS A 70 2.32 -7.24 10.66
CA CYS A 70 3.38 -7.75 11.54
C CYS A 70 4.79 -7.41 11.03
N LEU A 71 5.00 -7.35 9.72
CA LEU A 71 6.33 -7.17 9.12
C LEU A 71 6.64 -5.72 8.71
N ALA A 72 5.64 -4.92 8.40
CA ALA A 72 5.80 -3.55 7.91
C ALA A 72 6.67 -2.63 8.80
N PRO A 73 6.56 -2.65 10.15
CA PRO A 73 7.40 -1.82 11.01
C PRO A 73 8.90 -2.13 10.92
N PHE A 74 9.25 -3.31 10.41
CA PHE A 74 10.63 -3.81 10.32
C PHE A 74 11.21 -3.72 8.91
N SER A 75 10.43 -3.35 7.90
CA SER A 75 10.87 -3.28 6.50
C SER A 75 12.08 -2.36 6.31
N GLY A 76 12.09 -1.19 6.95
CA GLY A 76 13.22 -0.27 6.93
C GLY A 76 14.49 -0.87 7.55
N ALA A 77 14.35 -1.59 8.66
CA ALA A 77 15.47 -2.29 9.32
C ALA A 77 16.04 -3.39 8.42
N LEU A 78 15.20 -4.14 7.73
CA LEU A 78 15.63 -5.16 6.76
C LEU A 78 16.44 -4.54 5.61
N ILE A 79 15.93 -3.43 5.02
CA ILE A 79 16.61 -2.71 3.93
C ILE A 79 17.95 -2.12 4.40
N LEU A 80 18.05 -1.64 5.63
CA LEU A 80 19.30 -1.12 6.19
C LEU A 80 20.33 -2.22 6.42
N ASN A 81 19.91 -3.37 6.92
CA ASN A 81 20.81 -4.48 7.29
C ASN A 81 21.23 -5.35 6.09
N LEU A 82 20.26 -5.71 5.23
CA LEU A 82 20.48 -6.62 4.10
C LEU A 82 20.74 -5.86 2.79
N GLY A 83 20.30 -4.62 2.68
CA GLY A 83 20.34 -3.84 1.45
C GLY A 83 19.05 -3.94 0.63
N VAL A 84 18.94 -3.06 -0.37
CA VAL A 84 17.75 -2.97 -1.26
C VAL A 84 17.59 -4.23 -2.10
N THR A 85 18.64 -4.63 -2.81
CA THR A 85 18.58 -5.74 -3.77
C THR A 85 18.19 -7.08 -3.13
N PRO A 86 18.81 -7.55 -2.02
CA PRO A 86 18.40 -8.79 -1.38
C PRO A 86 16.95 -8.76 -0.86
N VAL A 87 16.53 -7.64 -0.26
CA VAL A 87 15.15 -7.50 0.27
C VAL A 87 14.12 -7.56 -0.85
N VAL A 88 14.38 -6.89 -1.98
CA VAL A 88 13.52 -6.94 -3.17
C VAL A 88 13.46 -8.36 -3.74
N LEU A 89 14.60 -9.05 -3.87
CA LEU A 89 14.63 -10.42 -4.39
C LEU A 89 13.89 -11.41 -3.48
N MET A 90 14.01 -11.26 -2.16
CA MET A 90 13.24 -12.07 -1.20
C MET A 90 11.74 -11.87 -1.39
N ALA A 91 11.27 -10.63 -1.48
CA ALA A 91 9.86 -10.32 -1.65
C ALA A 91 9.31 -10.81 -3.00
N LEU A 92 10.06 -10.60 -4.10
CA LEU A 92 9.67 -11.10 -5.42
C LEU A 92 9.65 -12.64 -5.46
N GLY A 93 10.61 -13.30 -4.79
CA GLY A 93 10.63 -14.75 -4.63
C GLY A 93 9.40 -15.29 -3.89
N LEU A 94 9.01 -14.62 -2.78
CA LEU A 94 7.79 -14.96 -2.04
C LEU A 94 6.53 -14.78 -2.90
N ASN A 95 6.47 -13.71 -3.72
CA ASN A 95 5.35 -13.51 -4.65
C ASN A 95 5.28 -14.64 -5.70
N ILE A 96 6.42 -15.02 -6.32
CA ILE A 96 6.48 -16.08 -7.32
C ILE A 96 6.04 -17.41 -6.70
N ILE A 97 6.55 -17.75 -5.52
CA ILE A 97 6.21 -18.99 -4.82
C ILE A 97 4.72 -18.96 -4.42
N GLY A 98 4.26 -17.89 -3.77
CA GLY A 98 2.87 -17.78 -3.30
C GLY A 98 1.87 -17.88 -4.45
N LEU A 99 2.04 -17.08 -5.50
CA LEU A 99 1.15 -17.09 -6.67
C LEU A 99 1.26 -18.39 -7.46
N GLY A 100 2.49 -18.92 -7.64
CA GLY A 100 2.71 -20.19 -8.34
C GLY A 100 2.03 -21.37 -7.64
N LEU A 101 2.16 -21.46 -6.33
CA LEU A 101 1.47 -22.46 -5.53
C LEU A 101 -0.05 -22.26 -5.52
N SER A 102 -0.55 -21.00 -5.60
CA SER A 102 -1.98 -20.73 -5.69
C SER A 102 -2.62 -21.34 -6.94
N ILE A 103 -1.88 -21.44 -8.05
CA ILE A 103 -2.37 -22.04 -9.32
C ILE A 103 -2.77 -23.52 -9.13
N ILE A 104 -2.03 -24.26 -8.30
CA ILE A 104 -2.23 -25.69 -8.04
C ILE A 104 -2.98 -25.95 -6.73
N SER A 105 -3.46 -24.90 -6.08
CA SER A 105 -4.20 -24.97 -4.82
C SER A 105 -5.65 -25.37 -5.04
N PHE A 106 -6.17 -26.25 -4.21
CA PHE A 106 -7.55 -26.76 -4.26
C PHE A 106 -8.19 -26.90 -2.89
N GLU A 107 -7.45 -26.58 -1.80
CA GLU A 107 -7.93 -26.63 -0.43
C GLU A 107 -7.88 -25.22 0.18
N LYS A 108 -8.80 -24.89 1.08
CA LYS A 108 -8.89 -23.57 1.74
C LYS A 108 -7.60 -23.17 2.45
N TRP A 109 -6.95 -24.10 3.14
CA TRP A 109 -5.71 -23.84 3.87
C TRP A 109 -4.51 -23.56 2.95
N HIS A 110 -4.53 -24.07 1.69
CA HIS A 110 -3.51 -23.69 0.71
C HIS A 110 -3.50 -22.18 0.49
N PHE A 111 -4.68 -21.56 0.31
CA PHE A 111 -4.79 -20.12 0.10
C PHE A 111 -4.43 -19.30 1.34
N LEU A 112 -4.66 -19.83 2.56
CA LEU A 112 -4.15 -19.20 3.78
C LEU A 112 -2.63 -19.09 3.77
N ILE A 113 -1.92 -20.10 3.28
CA ILE A 113 -0.46 -20.05 3.17
C ILE A 113 -0.02 -19.22 1.98
N THR A 114 -0.56 -19.49 0.79
CA THR A 114 -0.07 -18.90 -0.47
C THR A 114 -0.39 -17.41 -0.57
N ILE A 115 -1.62 -17.02 -0.27
CA ILE A 115 -2.04 -15.61 -0.25
C ILE A 115 -1.73 -15.00 1.12
N GLY A 116 -2.19 -15.64 2.21
CA GLY A 116 -2.10 -15.07 3.55
C GLY A 116 -0.67 -14.87 4.02
N VAL A 117 0.17 -15.90 3.94
CA VAL A 117 1.54 -15.84 4.44
C VAL A 117 2.51 -15.32 3.38
N PHE A 118 2.59 -15.93 2.19
CA PHE A 118 3.62 -15.56 1.21
C PHE A 118 3.41 -14.16 0.65
N LEU A 119 2.22 -13.82 0.14
CA LEU A 119 1.97 -12.48 -0.40
C LEU A 119 1.98 -11.42 0.70
N GLY A 120 1.45 -11.74 1.89
CA GLY A 120 1.50 -10.88 3.05
C GLY A 120 2.93 -10.55 3.49
N ALA A 121 3.80 -11.58 3.57
CA ALA A 121 5.20 -11.40 3.90
C ALA A 121 5.96 -10.62 2.82
N ALA A 122 5.74 -10.92 1.55
CA ALA A 122 6.35 -10.20 0.43
C ALA A 122 6.06 -8.70 0.51
N SER A 123 4.78 -8.35 0.71
CA SER A 123 4.33 -6.95 0.81
C SER A 123 4.87 -6.28 2.08
N GLY A 124 4.90 -6.99 3.22
CA GLY A 124 5.39 -6.47 4.49
C GLY A 124 6.89 -6.20 4.51
N ILE A 125 7.69 -7.05 3.87
CA ILE A 125 9.15 -6.91 3.79
C ILE A 125 9.56 -5.66 3.00
N ILE A 126 8.90 -5.37 1.88
CA ILE A 126 9.16 -4.17 1.08
C ILE A 126 8.62 -2.92 1.80
N GLY A 127 7.43 -2.99 2.36
CA GLY A 127 6.76 -1.89 3.03
C GLY A 127 6.65 -0.63 2.15
N LEU A 128 6.33 0.50 2.79
CA LEU A 128 6.25 1.81 2.12
C LEU A 128 7.63 2.45 1.87
N GLY A 129 8.72 1.85 2.41
CA GLY A 129 10.03 2.49 2.49
C GLY A 129 10.90 2.39 1.24
N LEU A 130 10.66 1.42 0.35
CA LEU A 130 11.57 1.13 -0.77
C LEU A 130 11.73 2.31 -1.73
N THR A 131 10.63 2.88 -2.20
CA THR A 131 10.61 4.03 -3.12
C THR A 131 11.36 5.23 -2.55
N ALA A 132 11.05 5.58 -1.29
CA ALA A 132 11.71 6.67 -0.58
C ALA A 132 13.20 6.38 -0.36
N THR A 133 13.57 5.14 -0.05
CA THR A 133 14.96 4.72 0.17
C THR A 133 15.77 4.84 -1.12
N VAL A 134 15.27 4.35 -2.24
CA VAL A 134 15.98 4.45 -3.52
C VAL A 134 16.10 5.91 -3.96
N ALA A 135 15.02 6.69 -3.88
CA ALA A 135 15.06 8.11 -4.20
C ALA A 135 16.06 8.88 -3.32
N SER A 136 16.11 8.60 -2.01
CA SER A 136 17.02 9.30 -1.09
C SER A 136 18.48 8.93 -1.28
N ARG A 137 18.80 7.65 -1.59
CA ARG A 137 20.18 7.17 -1.74
C ARG A 137 20.80 7.57 -3.09
N TRP A 138 19.97 7.56 -4.16
CA TRP A 138 20.49 7.73 -5.52
C TRP A 138 20.35 9.16 -6.07
N PHE A 139 19.51 10.03 -5.43
CA PHE A 139 19.21 11.37 -5.94
C PHE A 139 19.27 12.43 -4.86
N VAL A 140 20.12 13.45 -5.08
CA VAL A 140 20.11 14.72 -4.34
C VAL A 140 19.27 15.74 -5.12
N LYS A 141 19.58 15.91 -6.42
CA LYS A 141 18.73 16.70 -7.34
C LYS A 141 17.58 15.84 -7.86
N ARG A 142 16.41 16.46 -8.07
CA ARG A 142 15.21 15.83 -8.64
C ARG A 142 14.60 14.71 -7.78
N ARG A 143 14.92 14.63 -6.47
CA ARG A 143 14.38 13.60 -5.57
C ARG A 143 12.86 13.56 -5.58
N GLY A 144 12.18 14.73 -5.50
CA GLY A 144 10.71 14.81 -5.55
C GLY A 144 10.12 14.28 -6.86
N LEU A 145 10.76 14.60 -8.01
CA LEU A 145 10.36 14.07 -9.32
C LEU A 145 10.45 12.55 -9.36
N VAL A 146 11.54 11.97 -8.82
CA VAL A 146 11.73 10.51 -8.80
C VAL A 146 10.69 9.85 -7.89
N VAL A 147 10.43 10.39 -6.70
CA VAL A 147 9.38 9.87 -5.81
C VAL A 147 8.02 9.91 -6.51
N GLY A 148 7.66 11.04 -7.13
CA GLY A 148 6.41 11.18 -7.89
C GLY A 148 6.31 10.16 -9.04
N PHE A 149 7.38 9.99 -9.81
CA PHE A 149 7.46 9.02 -10.90
C PHE A 149 7.26 7.57 -10.40
N LEU A 150 7.94 7.20 -9.32
CA LEU A 150 7.82 5.86 -8.74
C LEU A 150 6.44 5.61 -8.10
N THR A 151 5.82 6.64 -7.54
CA THR A 151 4.45 6.54 -7.00
C THR A 151 3.43 6.40 -8.13
N ALA A 152 3.61 7.12 -9.24
CA ALA A 152 2.76 7.01 -10.43
C ALA A 152 2.78 5.60 -11.03
N ALA A 153 3.87 4.86 -10.88
CA ALA A 153 4.00 3.49 -11.37
C ALA A 153 2.93 2.56 -10.81
N PHE A 154 2.60 2.68 -9.54
CA PHE A 154 1.56 1.84 -8.91
C PHE A 154 0.18 2.13 -9.51
N ALA A 155 -0.19 3.40 -9.65
CA ALA A 155 -1.46 3.79 -10.27
C ALA A 155 -1.55 3.38 -11.75
N ALA A 156 -0.45 3.55 -12.51
CA ALA A 156 -0.37 3.10 -13.89
C ALA A 156 -0.53 1.58 -14.03
N GLY A 157 0.07 0.83 -13.10
CA GLY A 157 -0.08 -0.62 -13.05
C GLY A 157 -1.51 -1.05 -12.71
N GLN A 158 -2.17 -0.39 -11.78
CA GLN A 158 -3.59 -0.66 -11.48
C GLN A 158 -4.48 -0.40 -12.70
N LEU A 159 -4.28 0.73 -13.39
CA LEU A 159 -5.03 1.06 -14.59
C LEU A 159 -4.91 -0.01 -15.68
N LEU A 160 -3.70 -0.56 -15.84
CA LEU A 160 -3.42 -1.55 -16.89
C LEU A 160 -3.84 -2.97 -16.47
N PHE A 161 -3.40 -3.41 -15.29
CA PHE A 161 -3.49 -4.83 -14.94
C PHE A 161 -4.82 -5.22 -14.32
N VAL A 162 -5.52 -4.34 -13.60
CA VAL A 162 -6.78 -4.73 -12.95
C VAL A 162 -7.85 -5.11 -13.97
N PRO A 163 -8.15 -4.29 -15.01
CA PRO A 163 -9.10 -4.70 -16.05
C PRO A 163 -8.61 -5.86 -16.92
N LEU A 164 -7.30 -5.90 -17.23
CA LEU A 164 -6.71 -6.98 -18.04
C LEU A 164 -6.82 -8.33 -17.32
N MET A 165 -6.45 -8.39 -16.04
CA MET A 165 -6.55 -9.60 -15.24
C MET A 165 -8.02 -10.00 -15.03
N ALA A 166 -8.92 -9.05 -14.79
CA ALA A 166 -10.35 -9.31 -14.71
C ALA A 166 -10.90 -9.91 -16.00
N TRP A 167 -10.50 -9.40 -17.16
CA TRP A 167 -10.89 -9.93 -18.45
C TRP A 167 -10.39 -11.36 -18.65
N ILE A 168 -9.11 -11.64 -18.37
CA ILE A 168 -8.55 -12.99 -18.46
C ILE A 168 -9.28 -13.94 -17.53
N THR A 169 -9.56 -13.52 -16.31
CA THR A 169 -10.29 -14.30 -15.30
C THR A 169 -11.68 -14.70 -15.79
N THR A 170 -12.37 -13.83 -16.52
CA THR A 170 -13.74 -14.08 -16.99
C THR A 170 -13.80 -14.85 -18.32
N VAL A 171 -12.83 -14.66 -19.21
CA VAL A 171 -12.85 -15.23 -20.58
C VAL A 171 -12.08 -16.55 -20.65
N VAL A 172 -11.03 -16.71 -19.85
CA VAL A 172 -10.15 -17.88 -19.89
C VAL A 172 -10.25 -18.67 -18.59
N ASP A 173 -9.54 -18.22 -17.55
CA ASP A 173 -9.52 -18.82 -16.21
C ASP A 173 -8.71 -17.91 -15.27
N TRP A 174 -9.05 -17.88 -13.97
CA TRP A 174 -8.35 -17.06 -12.98
C TRP A 174 -6.87 -17.44 -12.81
N ARG A 175 -6.50 -18.70 -13.04
CA ARG A 175 -5.10 -19.18 -12.96
C ARG A 175 -4.22 -18.49 -13.99
N PHE A 176 -4.74 -18.26 -15.20
CA PHE A 176 -3.99 -17.55 -16.25
C PHE A 176 -3.79 -16.07 -15.90
N ALA A 177 -4.73 -15.46 -15.18
CA ALA A 177 -4.54 -14.09 -14.69
C ALA A 177 -3.37 -13.99 -13.69
N LEU A 178 -3.10 -15.04 -12.89
CA LEU A 178 -1.96 -15.09 -11.97
C LEU A 178 -0.60 -15.14 -12.68
N LEU A 179 -0.54 -15.58 -13.93
CA LEU A 179 0.71 -15.61 -14.69
C LEU A 179 1.27 -14.21 -14.92
N ILE A 180 0.42 -13.16 -15.01
CA ILE A 180 0.87 -11.78 -15.18
C ILE A 180 1.77 -11.32 -14.02
N PRO A 181 1.31 -11.32 -12.74
CA PRO A 181 2.16 -10.95 -11.63
C PRO A 181 3.31 -11.90 -11.36
N ILE A 182 3.20 -13.20 -11.69
CA ILE A 182 4.31 -14.17 -11.61
C ILE A 182 5.41 -13.80 -12.61
N MET A 183 5.07 -13.63 -13.88
CA MET A 183 6.05 -13.25 -14.91
C MET A 183 6.66 -11.86 -14.65
N GLY A 184 5.84 -10.90 -14.20
CA GLY A 184 6.32 -9.59 -13.80
C GLY A 184 7.31 -9.63 -12.63
N SER A 185 7.03 -10.46 -11.62
CA SER A 185 7.93 -10.69 -10.49
C SER A 185 9.22 -11.40 -10.92
N LEU A 186 9.13 -12.37 -11.84
CA LEU A 186 10.29 -13.08 -12.39
C LEU A 186 11.20 -12.14 -13.19
N ILE A 187 10.62 -11.35 -14.11
CA ILE A 187 11.36 -10.36 -14.91
C ILE A 187 12.04 -9.35 -13.99
N SER A 188 11.29 -8.81 -13.00
CA SER A 188 11.83 -7.87 -12.02
C SER A 188 12.98 -8.49 -11.23
N SER A 189 12.87 -9.76 -10.81
CA SER A 189 13.92 -10.49 -10.09
C SER A 189 15.19 -10.62 -10.92
N ILE A 190 15.07 -11.02 -12.19
CA ILE A 190 16.19 -11.13 -13.11
C ILE A 190 16.89 -9.78 -13.29
N LEU A 191 16.12 -8.71 -13.51
CA LEU A 191 16.67 -7.38 -13.69
C LEU A 191 17.35 -6.85 -12.42
N PHE A 192 16.77 -7.06 -11.23
CA PHE A 192 17.40 -6.69 -9.96
C PHE A 192 18.66 -7.53 -9.68
N LEU A 193 18.68 -8.80 -10.05
CA LEU A 193 19.86 -9.66 -9.89
C LEU A 193 21.05 -9.14 -10.71
N PHE A 194 20.82 -8.73 -11.95
CA PHE A 194 21.89 -8.25 -12.83
C PHE A 194 22.27 -6.78 -12.61
N PHE A 195 21.30 -5.91 -12.34
CA PHE A 195 21.48 -4.47 -12.34
C PHE A 195 21.20 -3.80 -10.99
N GLY A 196 20.55 -4.49 -10.03
CA GLY A 196 20.27 -3.93 -8.71
C GLY A 196 21.53 -3.60 -7.92
N LYS A 197 21.56 -2.43 -7.27
CA LYS A 197 22.65 -1.98 -6.39
C LYS A 197 22.08 -1.33 -5.14
N ASN A 198 22.79 -1.48 -4.03
CA ASN A 198 22.35 -0.95 -2.75
C ASN A 198 22.65 0.55 -2.59
N TRP A 199 23.84 0.96 -3.07
CA TRP A 199 24.35 2.31 -2.93
C TRP A 199 25.05 2.77 -4.23
N PRO A 200 25.06 4.09 -4.52
CA PRO A 200 25.88 4.63 -5.61
C PRO A 200 27.36 4.29 -5.48
N SER A 201 27.89 4.28 -4.24
CA SER A 201 29.26 3.91 -3.94
C SER A 201 29.65 2.48 -4.33
N ASP A 202 28.69 1.56 -4.51
CA ASP A 202 28.96 0.21 -5.03
C ASP A 202 29.49 0.23 -6.48
N LEU A 203 29.29 1.35 -7.17
CA LEU A 203 29.78 1.62 -8.53
C LEU A 203 30.79 2.77 -8.59
N ASN A 204 31.33 3.19 -7.43
CA ASN A 204 32.17 4.38 -7.31
C ASN A 204 31.51 5.65 -7.88
N LEU A 205 30.21 5.83 -7.62
CA LEU A 205 29.43 6.99 -8.04
C LEU A 205 29.00 7.82 -6.84
N ALA A 206 28.93 9.13 -7.01
CA ALA A 206 28.19 10.02 -6.11
C ALA A 206 26.67 9.92 -6.45
N PRO A 207 25.75 10.23 -5.51
CA PRO A 207 24.33 10.40 -5.84
C PRO A 207 24.12 11.45 -6.92
N PHE A 208 23.07 11.28 -7.75
CA PHE A 208 22.77 12.22 -8.84
C PHE A 208 22.59 13.64 -8.31
N GLY A 209 23.44 14.54 -8.77
CA GLY A 209 23.46 15.95 -8.36
C GLY A 209 24.33 16.25 -7.13
N SER A 210 25.08 15.27 -6.60
CA SER A 210 26.19 15.42 -5.63
C SER A 210 27.54 15.31 -6.34
N LEU A 211 28.56 15.92 -5.75
CA LEU A 211 29.95 15.78 -6.17
C LEU A 211 30.73 14.81 -5.29
N THR A 212 30.19 14.46 -4.13
CA THR A 212 30.86 13.62 -3.13
C THR A 212 30.30 12.20 -3.13
N ILE A 213 31.20 11.21 -3.12
CA ILE A 213 30.81 9.82 -2.96
C ILE A 213 30.56 9.57 -1.47
N GLU A 214 29.29 9.38 -1.12
CA GLU A 214 28.88 9.05 0.25
C GLU A 214 29.12 7.55 0.50
N LYS A 215 29.84 7.24 1.58
CA LYS A 215 29.98 5.86 2.05
C LYS A 215 28.65 5.41 2.71
N PRO A 216 28.28 4.13 2.58
CA PRO A 216 27.14 3.60 3.32
C PRO A 216 27.30 3.90 4.81
N PRO A 217 26.23 4.26 5.54
CA PRO A 217 26.31 4.41 6.97
C PRO A 217 26.83 3.11 7.59
N LYS A 218 27.71 3.23 8.59
CA LYS A 218 28.16 2.05 9.36
C LYS A 218 26.94 1.32 9.89
N LYS A 219 26.93 -0.01 9.81
CA LYS A 219 25.87 -0.83 10.42
C LYS A 219 25.69 -0.36 11.86
N ALA A 220 24.46 0.00 12.21
CA ALA A 220 24.15 0.41 13.57
C ALA A 220 24.59 -0.70 14.55
N SER A 221 25.26 -0.32 15.64
CA SER A 221 25.68 -1.27 16.67
C SER A 221 24.51 -1.90 17.41
N GLN A 222 23.34 -1.26 17.36
CA GLN A 222 22.09 -1.74 17.96
C GLN A 222 21.23 -2.46 16.93
N ASN A 223 20.54 -3.51 17.38
CA ASN A 223 19.57 -4.23 16.57
C ASN A 223 18.41 -3.27 16.21
N ALA A 224 18.26 -2.96 14.92
CA ALA A 224 17.23 -2.03 14.43
C ALA A 224 15.79 -2.47 14.79
N VAL A 225 15.56 -3.77 14.96
CA VAL A 225 14.29 -4.32 15.44
C VAL A 225 14.07 -3.91 16.91
N LEU A 226 15.08 -4.04 17.75
CA LEU A 226 14.99 -3.63 19.14
C LEU A 226 14.75 -2.13 19.29
N VAL A 227 15.44 -1.30 18.48
CA VAL A 227 15.21 0.15 18.42
C VAL A 227 13.77 0.47 18.06
N SER A 228 13.19 -0.23 17.07
CA SER A 228 11.80 -0.03 16.66
C SER A 228 10.82 -0.29 17.83
N PHE A 229 11.04 -1.35 18.63
CA PHE A 229 10.23 -1.62 19.82
C PHE A 229 10.43 -0.61 20.94
N GLN A 230 11.65 -0.12 21.15
CA GLN A 230 11.94 0.91 22.16
C GLN A 230 11.22 2.22 21.80
N VAL A 231 11.26 2.62 20.53
CA VAL A 231 10.56 3.81 20.04
C VAL A 231 9.05 3.64 20.17
N LEU A 232 8.50 2.46 19.85
CA LEU A 232 7.09 2.15 20.07
C LEU A 232 6.72 2.29 21.56
N LYS A 233 7.48 1.66 22.46
CA LYS A 233 7.22 1.73 23.90
C LYS A 233 7.17 3.17 24.42
N SER A 234 8.04 4.04 23.92
CA SER A 234 8.02 5.46 24.31
C SER A 234 6.78 6.19 23.76
N ALA A 235 6.30 5.82 22.57
CA ALA A 235 5.15 6.45 21.94
C ALA A 235 3.80 6.03 22.55
N THR A 236 3.68 4.81 23.06
CA THR A 236 2.43 4.30 23.66
C THR A 236 1.98 5.08 24.89
N THR A 237 2.86 5.86 25.53
CA THR A 237 2.52 6.77 26.63
C THR A 237 1.84 8.07 26.16
N GLN A 238 1.85 8.35 24.87
CA GLN A 238 1.31 9.58 24.30
C GLN A 238 -0.04 9.34 23.63
N PRO A 239 -1.11 10.11 23.99
CA PRO A 239 -2.42 9.99 23.35
C PRO A 239 -2.38 10.17 21.82
N ALA A 240 -1.46 11.00 21.32
CA ALA A 240 -1.25 11.25 19.90
C ALA A 240 -1.01 9.94 19.11
N PHE A 241 -0.21 9.01 19.66
CA PHE A 241 0.06 7.72 19.03
C PHE A 241 -1.23 6.91 18.83
N TRP A 242 -2.05 6.80 19.87
CA TRP A 242 -3.27 6.01 19.83
C TRP A 242 -4.34 6.60 18.93
N ILE A 243 -4.50 7.93 18.92
CA ILE A 243 -5.49 8.60 18.04
C ILE A 243 -5.06 8.46 16.58
N LEU A 244 -3.79 8.70 16.24
CA LEU A 244 -3.29 8.51 14.89
C LEU A 244 -3.39 7.05 14.44
N SER A 245 -3.08 6.10 15.33
CA SER A 245 -3.22 4.67 15.04
C SER A 245 -4.68 4.26 14.85
N ALA A 246 -5.60 4.74 15.69
CA ALA A 246 -7.03 4.42 15.59
C ALA A 246 -7.65 5.00 14.32
N THR A 247 -7.35 6.26 13.99
CA THR A 247 -7.88 6.88 12.77
C THR A 247 -7.29 6.23 11.52
N PHE A 248 -6.02 5.85 11.56
CA PHE A 248 -5.39 5.18 10.43
C PHE A 248 -5.80 3.69 10.32
N PHE A 249 -6.16 3.04 11.42
CA PHE A 249 -6.84 1.74 11.42
C PHE A 249 -8.18 1.82 10.68
N ILE A 250 -9.00 2.83 10.98
CA ILE A 250 -10.27 3.08 10.29
C ILE A 250 -10.04 3.37 8.80
N CYS A 251 -8.95 4.07 8.46
CA CYS A 251 -8.56 4.27 7.07
C CYS A 251 -8.33 2.93 6.36
N GLY A 252 -7.52 2.05 6.93
CA GLY A 252 -7.25 0.73 6.38
C GLY A 252 -8.50 -0.12 6.23
N LEU A 253 -9.33 -0.12 7.28
CA LEU A 253 -10.61 -0.83 7.29
C LEU A 253 -11.50 -0.37 6.13
N SER A 254 -11.69 0.93 5.97
CA SER A 254 -12.64 1.51 5.01
C SER A 254 -12.12 1.51 3.57
N SER A 255 -10.84 1.82 3.35
CA SER A 255 -10.26 1.90 2.00
C SER A 255 -9.76 0.55 1.50
N THR A 256 -8.71 0.02 2.11
CA THR A 256 -8.01 -1.18 1.61
C THR A 256 -8.81 -2.46 1.90
N GLY A 257 -9.41 -2.56 3.08
CA GLY A 257 -10.15 -3.74 3.50
C GLY A 257 -11.52 -3.85 2.83
N ILE A 258 -12.38 -2.85 2.97
CA ILE A 258 -13.73 -2.87 2.38
C ILE A 258 -13.67 -2.60 0.88
N VAL A 259 -13.32 -1.39 0.46
CA VAL A 259 -13.39 -1.02 -0.96
C VAL A 259 -12.37 -1.79 -1.77
N GLY A 260 -11.12 -1.88 -1.29
CA GLY A 260 -10.04 -2.53 -2.01
C GLY A 260 -10.26 -4.03 -2.24
N GLN A 261 -11.03 -4.74 -1.41
CA GLN A 261 -11.23 -6.18 -1.56
C GLN A 261 -12.66 -6.57 -1.95
N HIS A 262 -13.66 -5.80 -1.54
CA HIS A 262 -15.06 -6.19 -1.70
C HIS A 262 -15.85 -5.34 -2.71
N PHE A 263 -15.25 -4.32 -3.32
CA PHE A 263 -15.96 -3.50 -4.31
C PHE A 263 -16.37 -4.31 -5.54
N ILE A 264 -15.48 -5.17 -6.09
CA ILE A 264 -15.82 -6.03 -7.24
C ILE A 264 -16.93 -7.04 -6.89
N PRO A 265 -16.81 -7.83 -5.81
CA PRO A 265 -17.91 -8.71 -5.38
C PRO A 265 -19.22 -7.97 -5.10
N PHE A 266 -19.17 -6.79 -4.49
CA PHE A 266 -20.37 -5.98 -4.23
C PHE A 266 -21.02 -5.47 -5.51
N CYS A 267 -20.23 -5.07 -6.50
CA CYS A 267 -20.73 -4.74 -7.83
C CYS A 267 -21.40 -5.94 -8.51
N ALA A 268 -20.78 -7.13 -8.41
CA ALA A 268 -21.34 -8.36 -8.96
C ALA A 268 -22.70 -8.74 -8.33
N ASP A 269 -22.84 -8.59 -7.01
CA ASP A 269 -24.11 -8.76 -6.31
C ASP A 269 -25.22 -7.81 -6.82
N ASN A 270 -24.83 -6.68 -7.42
CA ASN A 270 -25.74 -5.69 -7.99
C ASN A 270 -25.75 -5.72 -9.53
N ASN A 271 -25.48 -6.87 -10.14
CA ASN A 271 -25.48 -7.12 -11.58
C ASN A 271 -24.50 -6.27 -12.41
N VAL A 272 -23.43 -5.75 -11.79
CA VAL A 272 -22.32 -5.09 -12.50
C VAL A 272 -21.22 -6.10 -12.75
N GLY A 273 -20.93 -6.38 -14.03
CA GLY A 273 -19.93 -7.38 -14.41
C GLY A 273 -18.51 -7.08 -13.87
N ILE A 274 -17.74 -8.13 -13.60
CA ILE A 274 -16.39 -8.07 -12.99
C ILE A 274 -15.46 -7.12 -13.76
N VAL A 275 -15.47 -7.16 -15.11
CA VAL A 275 -14.64 -6.30 -15.96
C VAL A 275 -15.02 -4.82 -15.81
N ALA A 276 -16.35 -4.52 -15.76
CA ALA A 276 -16.82 -3.15 -15.54
C ALA A 276 -16.42 -2.65 -14.13
N ALA A 277 -16.66 -3.46 -13.09
CA ALA A 277 -16.27 -3.14 -11.72
C ALA A 277 -14.76 -2.88 -11.59
N SER A 278 -13.94 -3.72 -12.23
CA SER A 278 -12.47 -3.54 -12.24
C SER A 278 -12.04 -2.28 -13.00
N SER A 279 -12.79 -1.85 -14.00
CA SER A 279 -12.53 -0.59 -14.72
C SER A 279 -12.81 0.64 -13.84
N TYR A 280 -13.83 0.60 -12.98
CA TYR A 280 -14.04 1.66 -11.97
C TYR A 280 -12.90 1.72 -10.95
N LEU A 281 -12.36 0.57 -10.51
CA LEU A 281 -11.16 0.56 -9.65
C LEU A 281 -9.92 1.12 -10.35
N ALA A 282 -9.77 0.87 -11.65
CA ALA A 282 -8.70 1.47 -12.44
C ALA A 282 -8.81 3.00 -12.51
N ILE A 283 -10.02 3.51 -12.75
CA ILE A 283 -10.33 4.95 -12.71
C ILE A 283 -10.05 5.52 -11.31
N MET A 284 -10.51 4.83 -10.26
CA MET A 284 -10.21 5.19 -8.88
C MET A 284 -8.70 5.32 -8.64
N GLY A 285 -7.87 4.43 -9.23
CA GLY A 285 -6.41 4.50 -9.15
C GLY A 285 -5.83 5.79 -9.75
N ILE A 286 -6.36 6.29 -10.88
CA ILE A 286 -5.94 7.56 -11.48
C ILE A 286 -6.26 8.72 -10.53
N PHE A 287 -7.50 8.76 -10.02
CA PHE A 287 -7.93 9.83 -9.11
C PHE A 287 -7.22 9.75 -7.76
N ASN A 288 -6.88 8.55 -7.28
CA ASN A 288 -6.05 8.36 -6.10
C ASN A 288 -4.66 8.99 -6.26
N PHE A 289 -4.03 8.87 -7.43
CA PHE A 289 -2.76 9.53 -7.71
C PHE A 289 -2.91 11.06 -7.63
N ILE A 290 -3.94 11.63 -8.28
CA ILE A 290 -4.23 13.06 -8.25
C ILE A 290 -4.52 13.52 -6.81
N GLY A 291 -5.36 12.79 -6.09
CA GLY A 291 -5.76 13.08 -4.70
C GLY A 291 -4.59 13.05 -3.73
N THR A 292 -3.67 12.09 -3.88
CA THR A 292 -2.48 11.96 -3.03
C THR A 292 -1.52 13.14 -3.21
N ILE A 293 -1.27 13.56 -4.46
CA ILE A 293 -0.45 14.75 -4.75
C ILE A 293 -1.14 16.00 -4.21
N GLY A 294 -2.43 16.15 -4.48
CA GLY A 294 -3.23 17.26 -4.00
C GLY A 294 -3.25 17.35 -2.46
N SER A 295 -3.43 16.22 -1.78
CA SER A 295 -3.37 16.14 -0.32
C SER A 295 -2.00 16.53 0.22
N GLY A 296 -0.91 16.09 -0.40
CA GLY A 296 0.44 16.52 -0.03
C GLY A 296 0.60 18.04 -0.12
N TRP A 297 0.16 18.65 -1.22
CA TRP A 297 0.19 20.10 -1.42
C TRP A 297 -0.70 20.86 -0.42
N LEU A 298 -1.90 20.35 -0.15
CA LEU A 298 -2.80 20.91 0.86
C LEU A 298 -2.21 20.80 2.27
N SER A 299 -1.61 19.65 2.60
CA SER A 299 -0.97 19.38 3.88
C SER A 299 0.19 20.34 4.20
N ASP A 300 0.86 20.91 3.16
CA ASP A 300 1.91 21.91 3.33
C ASP A 300 1.37 23.31 3.68
N ARG A 301 0.09 23.59 3.37
CA ARG A 301 -0.49 24.93 3.43
C ARG A 301 -1.61 25.08 4.45
N PHE A 302 -2.29 23.98 4.77
CA PHE A 302 -3.47 24.00 5.61
C PHE A 302 -3.28 23.17 6.89
N ASP A 303 -4.16 23.40 7.86
CA ASP A 303 -4.21 22.65 9.12
C ASP A 303 -4.50 21.16 8.86
N ASN A 304 -3.54 20.30 9.19
CA ASN A 304 -3.62 18.86 8.95
C ASN A 304 -4.76 18.17 9.73
N TYR A 305 -5.20 18.72 10.88
CA TYR A 305 -6.38 18.20 11.56
C TYR A 305 -7.66 18.46 10.75
N LYS A 306 -7.80 19.68 10.20
CA LYS A 306 -8.96 20.02 9.34
C LYS A 306 -8.97 19.17 8.08
N LEU A 307 -7.81 18.95 7.44
CA LEU A 307 -7.71 18.10 6.26
C LEU A 307 -8.16 16.66 6.56
N LEU A 308 -7.69 16.06 7.67
CA LEU A 308 -8.14 14.73 8.06
C LEU A 308 -9.65 14.68 8.34
N MET A 309 -10.22 15.71 9.00
CA MET A 309 -11.68 15.78 9.21
C MET A 309 -12.44 15.79 7.87
N TRP A 310 -11.98 16.57 6.90
CA TRP A 310 -12.59 16.60 5.56
C TRP A 310 -12.47 15.26 4.83
N PHE A 311 -11.29 14.67 4.79
CA PHE A 311 -11.07 13.39 4.11
C PHE A 311 -11.92 12.29 4.74
N TYR A 312 -11.88 12.09 6.07
CA TYR A 312 -12.72 11.08 6.72
C TYR A 312 -14.23 11.38 6.61
N GLY A 313 -14.62 12.66 6.64
CA GLY A 313 -16.02 13.06 6.46
C GLY A 313 -16.54 12.74 5.06
N LEU A 314 -15.80 13.10 4.01
CA LEU A 314 -16.15 12.82 2.63
C LEU A 314 -16.14 11.31 2.35
N ARG A 315 -15.18 10.58 2.90
CA ARG A 315 -15.12 9.11 2.85
C ARG A 315 -16.36 8.47 3.47
N ALA A 316 -16.76 8.95 4.64
CA ALA A 316 -17.95 8.45 5.32
C ALA A 316 -19.21 8.61 4.47
N LEU A 317 -19.42 9.79 3.91
CA LEU A 317 -20.56 10.06 3.02
C LEU A 317 -20.53 9.17 1.79
N SER A 318 -19.35 9.02 1.17
CA SER A 318 -19.15 8.19 -0.02
C SER A 318 -19.48 6.71 0.24
N LEU A 319 -19.02 6.16 1.39
CA LEU A 319 -19.25 4.76 1.76
C LEU A 319 -20.71 4.49 2.13
N ILE A 320 -21.36 5.42 2.85
CA ILE A 320 -22.77 5.30 3.20
C ILE A 320 -23.64 5.43 1.93
N TYR A 321 -23.24 6.29 0.98
CA TYR A 321 -24.00 6.51 -0.25
C TYR A 321 -23.95 5.31 -1.21
N LEU A 322 -22.81 4.62 -1.34
CA LEU A 322 -22.60 3.58 -2.36
C LEU A 322 -23.67 2.49 -2.38
N PRO A 323 -24.10 1.88 -1.25
CA PRO A 323 -25.14 0.87 -1.25
C PRO A 323 -26.50 1.34 -1.80
N PHE A 324 -26.73 2.65 -1.82
CA PHE A 324 -27.98 3.28 -2.28
C PHE A 324 -27.84 3.96 -3.65
N SER A 325 -26.71 3.79 -4.34
CA SER A 325 -26.40 4.49 -5.59
C SER A 325 -27.13 3.95 -6.82
N GLY A 326 -27.83 2.81 -6.69
CA GLY A 326 -28.46 2.10 -7.81
C GLY A 326 -27.49 1.39 -8.74
N PHE A 327 -26.18 1.47 -8.51
CA PHE A 327 -25.11 0.84 -9.29
C PHE A 327 -25.14 1.14 -10.80
N GLU A 328 -25.68 2.30 -11.17
CA GLU A 328 -25.71 2.76 -12.56
C GLU A 328 -24.33 3.26 -13.01
N PHE A 329 -24.09 3.24 -14.32
CA PHE A 329 -22.78 3.60 -14.90
C PHE A 329 -22.25 4.96 -14.42
N PHE A 330 -23.06 6.02 -14.54
CA PHE A 330 -22.61 7.36 -14.16
C PHE A 330 -22.44 7.55 -12.66
N THR A 331 -23.30 6.94 -11.84
CA THR A 331 -23.18 7.01 -10.38
C THR A 331 -21.93 6.32 -9.87
N LEU A 332 -21.62 5.12 -10.40
CA LEU A 332 -20.39 4.40 -10.07
C LEU A 332 -19.15 5.12 -10.59
N LEU A 333 -19.21 5.70 -11.80
CA LEU A 333 -18.10 6.48 -12.36
C LEU A 333 -17.77 7.67 -11.45
N LEU A 334 -18.76 8.49 -11.13
CA LEU A 334 -18.56 9.65 -10.24
C LEU A 334 -18.13 9.24 -8.85
N TRP A 335 -18.68 8.16 -8.31
CA TRP A 335 -18.29 7.62 -7.02
C TRP A 335 -16.82 7.16 -7.04
N ALA A 336 -16.39 6.43 -8.07
CA ALA A 336 -15.01 5.96 -8.21
C ALA A 336 -14.00 7.12 -8.33
N MET A 337 -14.35 8.18 -9.07
CA MET A 337 -13.55 9.40 -9.16
C MET A 337 -13.42 10.08 -7.80
N PHE A 338 -14.54 10.26 -7.11
CA PHE A 338 -14.59 10.95 -5.84
C PHE A 338 -13.90 10.18 -4.71
N PHE A 339 -14.21 8.89 -4.59
CA PHE A 339 -13.55 8.01 -3.62
C PHE A 339 -12.05 7.85 -3.91
N GLY A 340 -11.68 7.81 -5.21
CA GLY A 340 -10.29 7.77 -5.64
C GLY A 340 -9.49 8.98 -5.13
N LEU A 341 -10.02 10.20 -5.26
CA LEU A 341 -9.36 11.40 -4.72
C LEU A 341 -9.06 11.31 -3.22
N ASP A 342 -9.88 10.58 -2.48
CA ASP A 342 -9.74 10.41 -1.03
C ASP A 342 -8.95 9.16 -0.62
N PHE A 343 -8.80 8.15 -1.47
CA PHE A 343 -8.36 6.79 -1.12
C PHE A 343 -7.08 6.75 -0.25
N ILE A 344 -6.04 7.49 -0.63
CA ILE A 344 -4.75 7.62 0.11
C ILE A 344 -4.55 9.07 0.65
N ALA A 345 -5.49 9.98 0.43
CA ALA A 345 -5.33 11.39 0.79
C ALA A 345 -5.09 11.65 2.29
N THR A 346 -5.45 10.71 3.16
CA THR A 346 -5.20 10.80 4.61
C THR A 346 -3.74 10.56 5.00
N VAL A 347 -2.91 9.99 4.12
CA VAL A 347 -1.50 9.63 4.41
C VAL A 347 -0.62 10.86 4.65
N PRO A 348 -0.55 11.87 3.75
CA PRO A 348 0.34 13.02 3.95
C PRO A 348 0.07 13.78 5.27
N PRO A 349 -1.19 14.15 5.63
CA PRO A 349 -1.45 14.81 6.91
C PRO A 349 -1.12 13.93 8.12
N THR A 350 -1.35 12.60 8.05
CA THR A 350 -1.01 11.67 9.13
C THR A 350 0.51 11.60 9.35
N VAL A 351 1.31 11.49 8.27
CA VAL A 351 2.78 11.53 8.34
C VAL A 351 3.28 12.82 8.97
N LYS A 352 2.70 13.96 8.60
CA LYS A 352 3.08 15.26 9.16
C LYS A 352 2.74 15.38 10.64
N LEU A 353 1.55 14.96 11.05
CA LEU A 353 1.18 14.95 12.46
C LEU A 353 2.08 13.98 13.24
N THR A 354 2.39 12.81 12.71
CA THR A 354 3.33 11.88 13.33
C THR A 354 4.71 12.54 13.53
N SER A 355 5.23 13.21 12.52
CA SER A 355 6.51 13.93 12.62
C SER A 355 6.44 15.12 13.58
N LYS A 356 5.30 15.82 13.66
CA LYS A 356 5.08 16.92 14.61
C LYS A 356 5.18 16.46 16.06
N TYR A 357 4.59 15.31 16.41
CA TYR A 357 4.56 14.81 17.79
C TYR A 357 5.79 14.03 18.20
N PHE A 358 6.41 13.32 17.28
CA PHE A 358 7.48 12.37 17.58
C PHE A 358 8.83 12.76 16.97
N GLY A 359 8.89 13.90 16.30
CA GLY A 359 10.11 14.43 15.67
C GLY A 359 10.47 13.72 14.36
N THR A 360 11.49 14.26 13.70
CA THR A 360 11.92 13.79 12.37
C THR A 360 12.71 12.47 12.41
N ILE A 361 13.27 12.12 13.57
CA ILE A 361 14.07 10.89 13.75
C ILE A 361 13.16 9.70 14.04
N ASN A 362 12.26 9.81 15.03
CA ASN A 362 11.37 8.72 15.45
C ASN A 362 10.08 8.65 14.64
N GLY A 363 9.65 9.76 14.02
CA GLY A 363 8.43 9.84 13.21
C GLY A 363 8.31 8.76 12.15
N PRO A 364 9.31 8.53 11.29
CA PRO A 364 9.28 7.47 10.28
C PRO A 364 9.12 6.07 10.86
N VAL A 365 9.79 5.76 11.98
CA VAL A 365 9.68 4.47 12.67
C VAL A 365 8.25 4.27 13.22
N LEU A 366 7.72 5.32 13.87
CA LEU A 366 6.36 5.27 14.43
C LEU A 366 5.29 5.26 13.35
N PHE A 367 5.52 5.92 12.22
CA PHE A 367 4.62 5.80 11.09
C PHE A 367 4.54 4.36 10.57
N GLY A 368 5.63 3.59 10.65
CA GLY A 368 5.60 2.16 10.37
C GLY A 368 4.63 1.39 11.29
N TRP A 369 4.57 1.71 12.58
CA TRP A 369 3.61 1.12 13.52
C TRP A 369 2.17 1.61 13.32
N ILE A 370 1.99 2.90 13.00
CA ILE A 370 0.68 3.46 12.62
C ILE A 370 0.19 2.80 11.32
N PHE A 371 1.07 2.53 10.38
CA PHE A 371 0.74 1.79 9.16
C PHE A 371 0.43 0.32 9.44
N ALA A 372 1.07 -0.31 10.42
CA ALA A 372 0.69 -1.64 10.88
C ALA A 372 -0.75 -1.64 11.43
N ALA A 373 -1.15 -0.61 12.18
CA ALA A 373 -2.55 -0.46 12.62
C ALA A 373 -3.52 -0.32 11.42
N HIS A 374 -3.15 0.41 10.38
CA HIS A 374 -3.92 0.50 9.12
C HIS A 374 -4.12 -0.89 8.50
N GLN A 375 -3.08 -1.69 8.42
CA GLN A 375 -3.17 -3.04 7.84
C GLN A 375 -3.97 -4.01 8.73
N MET A 376 -3.93 -3.83 10.05
CA MET A 376 -4.83 -4.56 10.96
C MET A 376 -6.30 -4.23 10.70
N GLY A 377 -6.62 -2.94 10.46
CA GLY A 377 -7.96 -2.53 10.03
C GLY A 377 -8.37 -3.19 8.71
N SER A 378 -7.46 -3.23 7.74
CA SER A 378 -7.68 -3.90 6.45
C SER A 378 -7.92 -5.41 6.62
N ALA A 379 -7.15 -6.06 7.51
CA ALA A 379 -7.28 -7.49 7.80
C ALA A 379 -8.66 -7.85 8.36
N ILE A 380 -9.09 -7.10 9.38
CA ILE A 380 -10.40 -7.31 10.02
C ILE A 380 -11.53 -7.06 9.02
N ALA A 381 -11.42 -5.99 8.24
CA ALA A 381 -12.45 -5.63 7.26
C ALA A 381 -12.58 -6.65 6.13
N ALA A 382 -11.44 -7.13 5.60
CA ALA A 382 -11.45 -8.15 4.54
C ALA A 382 -12.15 -9.43 4.99
N SER A 383 -11.83 -9.94 6.19
CA SER A 383 -12.47 -11.15 6.72
C SER A 383 -13.94 -10.93 7.12
N SER A 384 -14.23 -9.83 7.85
CA SER A 384 -15.58 -9.58 8.37
C SER A 384 -16.61 -9.26 7.29
N ALA A 385 -16.21 -8.59 6.20
CA ALA A 385 -17.13 -8.31 5.11
C ALA A 385 -17.48 -9.57 4.31
N GLY A 386 -16.53 -10.50 4.12
CA GLY A 386 -16.81 -11.81 3.56
C GLY A 386 -17.80 -12.60 4.41
N TRP A 387 -17.55 -12.66 5.73
CA TRP A 387 -18.47 -13.29 6.67
C TRP A 387 -19.87 -12.64 6.68
N SER A 388 -19.93 -11.31 6.65
CA SER A 388 -21.21 -10.57 6.54
C SER A 388 -21.96 -10.95 5.27
N ARG A 389 -21.26 -11.06 4.13
CA ARG A 389 -21.89 -11.46 2.87
C ARG A 389 -22.45 -12.89 2.92
N ASP A 390 -21.74 -13.81 3.56
CA ASP A 390 -22.18 -15.20 3.67
C ASP A 390 -23.38 -15.37 4.62
N THR A 391 -23.47 -14.57 5.68
CA THR A 391 -24.52 -14.68 6.70
C THR A 391 -25.73 -13.81 6.43
N ILE A 392 -25.54 -12.57 5.95
CA ILE A 392 -26.59 -11.57 5.73
C ILE A 392 -26.97 -11.47 4.24
N LEU A 393 -26.20 -12.16 3.36
CA LEU A 393 -26.36 -12.21 1.91
C LEU A 393 -26.18 -10.86 1.21
N THR A 394 -25.55 -9.89 1.86
CA THR A 394 -25.24 -8.57 1.28
C THR A 394 -24.01 -7.94 1.91
N TYR A 395 -23.30 -7.10 1.13
CA TYR A 395 -22.20 -6.27 1.61
C TYR A 395 -22.65 -4.93 2.22
N MET A 396 -23.92 -4.55 2.05
CA MET A 396 -24.45 -3.25 2.48
C MET A 396 -24.07 -2.88 3.92
N PRO A 397 -24.25 -3.75 4.95
CA PRO A 397 -23.87 -3.42 6.31
C PRO A 397 -22.38 -3.11 6.47
N SER A 398 -21.51 -3.83 5.77
CA SER A 398 -20.06 -3.62 5.83
C SER A 398 -19.64 -2.24 5.33
N PHE A 399 -20.23 -1.78 4.22
CA PHE A 399 -19.96 -0.43 3.68
C PHE A 399 -20.53 0.67 4.59
N VAL A 400 -21.75 0.50 5.10
CA VAL A 400 -22.37 1.48 6.02
C VAL A 400 -21.58 1.57 7.33
N ILE A 401 -21.20 0.45 7.93
CA ILE A 401 -20.38 0.43 9.16
C ILE A 401 -19.02 1.10 8.92
N ALA A 402 -18.36 0.83 7.79
CA ALA A 402 -17.12 1.51 7.43
C ALA A 402 -17.28 3.03 7.30
N GLY A 403 -18.41 3.48 6.76
CA GLY A 403 -18.79 4.88 6.71
C GLY A 403 -19.00 5.48 8.10
N LEU A 404 -19.73 4.80 8.98
CA LEU A 404 -19.96 5.25 10.36
C LEU A 404 -18.64 5.29 11.18
N LEU A 405 -17.77 4.31 11.00
CA LEU A 405 -16.43 4.34 11.60
C LEU A 405 -15.59 5.50 11.07
N SER A 406 -15.73 5.86 9.79
CA SER A 406 -15.08 7.05 9.22
C SER A 406 -15.58 8.35 9.88
N LEU A 407 -16.87 8.45 10.25
CA LEU A 407 -17.38 9.56 11.09
C LEU A 407 -16.79 9.52 12.50
N LEU A 408 -16.62 8.34 13.08
CA LEU A 408 -15.91 8.20 14.36
C LEU A 408 -14.47 8.75 14.27
N ALA A 409 -13.76 8.48 13.15
CA ALA A 409 -12.44 9.04 12.92
C ALA A 409 -12.46 10.58 12.89
N VAL A 410 -13.47 11.21 12.27
CA VAL A 410 -13.65 12.67 12.33
C VAL A 410 -13.75 13.14 13.79
N PHE A 411 -14.57 12.46 14.59
CA PHE A 411 -14.75 12.81 16.02
C PHE A 411 -13.44 12.67 16.82
N LEU A 412 -12.68 11.60 16.59
CA LEU A 412 -11.37 11.39 17.22
C LEU A 412 -10.38 12.51 16.85
N ILE A 413 -10.38 12.97 15.61
CA ILE A 413 -9.52 14.09 15.16
C ILE A 413 -9.96 15.43 15.81
N ILE A 414 -11.25 15.65 16.01
CA ILE A 414 -11.75 16.85 16.74
C ILE A 414 -11.21 16.85 18.16
N ILE A 415 -11.32 15.72 18.88
CA ILE A 415 -10.78 15.57 20.23
C ILE A 415 -9.27 15.81 20.22
N PHE A 416 -8.56 15.20 19.27
CA PHE A 416 -7.12 15.34 19.14
C PHE A 416 -6.67 16.80 18.98
N LYS A 417 -7.37 17.56 18.14
CA LYS A 417 -7.11 18.98 17.94
C LYS A 417 -7.33 19.79 19.22
N LYS A 418 -8.39 19.50 19.97
CA LYS A 418 -8.67 20.17 21.26
C LYS A 418 -7.56 19.91 22.29
N LEU A 419 -7.08 18.66 22.39
CA LEU A 419 -5.99 18.27 23.29
C LEU A 419 -4.67 18.99 22.94
N ASP A 420 -4.38 19.16 21.66
CA ASP A 420 -3.19 19.89 21.20
C ASP A 420 -3.25 21.37 21.57
N THR A 421 -4.38 22.00 21.33
CA THR A 421 -4.59 23.43 21.63
C THR A 421 -4.49 23.72 23.15
N SER A 422 -5.05 22.85 23.99
CA SER A 422 -4.98 23.00 25.45
C SER A 422 -3.56 22.89 26.00
N LYS A 423 -2.74 21.96 25.45
CA LYS A 423 -1.33 21.84 25.81
C LYS A 423 -0.50 23.06 25.40
N MET A 424 -0.77 23.64 24.24
CA MET A 424 -0.08 24.87 23.81
C MET A 424 -0.40 26.05 24.73
N GLN A 425 -1.64 26.18 25.18
CA GLN A 425 -2.04 27.23 26.12
C GLN A 425 -1.42 27.04 27.51
N SER A 426 -1.35 25.80 28.02
CA SER A 426 -0.73 25.54 29.34
C SER A 426 0.78 25.72 29.34
N ASN A 427 1.46 25.59 28.21
CA ASN A 427 2.91 25.84 28.08
C ASN A 427 3.25 27.32 27.82
N ALA A 428 2.25 28.15 27.50
CA ALA A 428 2.38 29.59 27.25
C ALA A 428 1.99 30.43 28.43
N ALA A 429 1.32 29.87 29.45
CA ALA A 429 0.99 30.44 30.73
C ALA A 429 1.99 30.06 31.81
#